data_73f9ece00feedf942e2a326b9e2ad0d6
#
_entry.id   73f9ece00feedf942e2a326b9e2ad0d6
#
_cell.length_a   1.000
_cell.length_b   1.000
_cell.length_c   1.000
_cell.angle_alpha   90.00
_cell.angle_beta   90.00
_cell.angle_gamma   90.00
#
_symmetry.space_group_name_H-M   'P 1'
#
loop_
_entity.id
_entity.type
_entity.pdbx_description
1 polymer ?
#
loop_
_entity_poly.entity_id
_entity_poly.type
_entity_poly.pdbx_seq_one_letter_code
_entity_poly.pdbx_strand_id
1 'polypeptide(L)'
;RQMCIRDRLEMMRSAMPEQDYPGGLYLLLILHYVEQECLAESSAVARPSNETIEQVCAHLAANYRQKFSLTEVAAKFYLSPYYLSRLFRRVTGQSIVDYLNNRRIEAAQKLLETTELSISAIAEQTGFASAAHFRRVFREVMDISPLQYRKKQTK
;
A
#
# COMPACT_ATOMS: atom_id res chain seq x y z
N ARG A 1 -27.13 -5.91 -19.17
CA ARG A 1 -26.57 -4.57 -19.45
C ARG A 1 -26.78 -3.73 -18.22
N GLN A 2 -25.69 -3.41 -17.51
CA GLN A 2 -25.74 -2.45 -16.41
C GLN A 2 -26.05 -1.08 -16.98
N MET A 3 -27.19 -0.52 -16.58
CA MET A 3 -27.56 0.86 -16.94
C MET A 3 -26.65 1.84 -16.20
N CYS A 4 -26.15 2.86 -16.91
CA CYS A 4 -25.34 3.92 -16.33
C CYS A 4 -26.14 4.69 -15.25
N ILE A 5 -25.47 5.14 -14.19
CA ILE A 5 -26.07 5.93 -13.09
C ILE A 5 -26.87 7.11 -13.64
N ARG A 6 -26.36 7.74 -14.71
CA ARG A 6 -27.02 8.86 -15.41
C ARG A 6 -28.37 8.46 -16.02
N ASP A 7 -28.44 7.30 -16.69
CA ASP A 7 -29.67 6.81 -17.33
C ASP A 7 -30.73 6.45 -16.30
N ARG A 8 -30.33 5.94 -15.14
CA ARG A 8 -31.23 5.66 -14.00
C ARG A 8 -31.76 6.93 -13.35
N LEU A 9 -30.92 7.95 -13.14
CA LEU A 9 -31.34 9.25 -12.62
C LEU A 9 -32.32 9.96 -13.57
N GLU A 10 -32.10 9.85 -14.87
CA GLU A 10 -32.99 10.40 -15.89
C GLU A 10 -34.34 9.69 -15.96
N MET A 11 -34.32 8.35 -15.81
CA MET A 11 -35.55 7.54 -15.72
C MET A 11 -36.36 7.82 -14.44
N MET A 12 -35.68 8.01 -13.29
CA MET A 12 -36.33 8.41 -12.03
C MET A 12 -36.91 9.81 -12.10
N ARG A 13 -36.20 10.75 -12.77
CA ARG A 13 -36.69 12.12 -13.01
C ARG A 13 -37.93 12.14 -13.89
N SER A 14 -38.00 11.25 -14.89
CA SER A 14 -39.16 11.15 -15.82
C SER A 14 -40.38 10.46 -15.17
N ALA A 15 -40.18 9.67 -14.12
CA ALA A 15 -41.24 8.92 -13.47
C ALA A 15 -41.87 9.66 -12.27
N MET A 16 -41.36 10.83 -11.87
CA MET A 16 -41.90 11.61 -10.75
C MET A 16 -42.77 12.76 -11.21
N PRO A 17 -44.00 12.89 -10.71
CA PRO A 17 -44.84 14.05 -10.98
C PRO A 17 -44.21 15.32 -10.34
N GLU A 18 -44.39 16.44 -11.06
CA GLU A 18 -43.83 17.76 -10.77
C GLU A 18 -44.47 18.46 -9.54
N GLN A 19 -44.67 17.76 -8.43
CA GLN A 19 -45.25 18.31 -7.19
C GLN A 19 -44.24 18.33 -6.07
N ASP A 20 -44.00 19.52 -5.54
CA ASP A 20 -43.31 19.96 -4.31
C ASP A 20 -42.85 18.88 -3.34
N TYR A 21 -41.79 18.17 -3.64
CA TYR A 21 -41.06 17.42 -2.65
C TYR A 21 -39.92 18.28 -2.06
N PRO A 22 -39.84 18.47 -0.76
CA PRO A 22 -38.74 19.23 -0.16
C PRO A 22 -37.40 18.57 -0.54
N GLY A 23 -36.44 19.38 -1.00
CA GLY A 23 -35.13 18.94 -1.54
C GLY A 23 -34.35 17.96 -0.63
N GLY A 24 -34.69 17.91 0.67
CA GLY A 24 -34.16 16.94 1.60
C GLY A 24 -34.57 15.48 1.31
N LEU A 25 -35.76 15.25 0.73
CA LEU A 25 -36.22 13.90 0.40
C LEU A 25 -35.43 13.31 -0.79
N TYR A 26 -35.09 14.15 -1.78
CA TYR A 26 -34.24 13.75 -2.89
C TYR A 26 -32.81 13.42 -2.43
N LEU A 27 -32.30 14.19 -1.48
CA LEU A 27 -30.97 13.93 -0.91
C LEU A 27 -30.94 12.60 -0.16
N LEU A 28 -31.98 12.31 0.63
CA LEU A 28 -32.10 11.04 1.34
C LEU A 28 -32.26 9.85 0.38
N LEU A 29 -33.02 9.98 -0.69
CA LEU A 29 -33.14 8.94 -1.73
C LEU A 29 -31.83 8.72 -2.48
N ILE A 30 -31.10 9.77 -2.80
CA ILE A 30 -29.78 9.68 -3.42
C ILE A 30 -28.79 9.01 -2.46
N LEU A 31 -28.76 9.40 -1.19
CA LEU A 31 -27.91 8.80 -0.16
C LEU A 31 -28.26 7.32 0.05
N HIS A 32 -29.54 7.01 0.16
CA HIS A 32 -29.99 5.61 0.30
C HIS A 32 -29.65 4.77 -0.94
N TYR A 33 -29.75 5.35 -2.14
CA TYR A 33 -29.37 4.67 -3.37
C TYR A 33 -27.85 4.45 -3.45
N VAL A 34 -27.06 5.48 -3.10
CA VAL A 34 -25.60 5.39 -3.04
C VAL A 34 -25.16 4.36 -1.98
N GLU A 35 -25.80 4.32 -0.82
CA GLU A 35 -25.55 3.30 0.20
C GLU A 35 -25.86 1.89 -0.33
N GLN A 36 -26.99 1.68 -0.99
CA GLN A 36 -27.34 0.37 -1.54
C GLN A 36 -26.39 -0.09 -2.65
N GLU A 37 -26.03 0.78 -3.57
CA GLU A 37 -25.07 0.47 -4.63
C GLU A 37 -23.66 0.25 -4.07
N CYS A 38 -23.19 1.11 -3.15
CA CYS A 38 -21.89 0.92 -2.49
C CYS A 38 -21.84 -0.33 -1.61
N LEU A 39 -22.96 -0.71 -0.98
CA LEU A 39 -23.04 -1.94 -0.18
C LEU A 39 -23.19 -3.18 -1.07
N ALA A 40 -23.89 -3.08 -2.19
CA ALA A 40 -24.03 -4.17 -3.15
C ALA A 40 -22.71 -4.44 -3.89
N GLU A 41 -21.99 -3.40 -4.32
CA GLU A 41 -20.65 -3.54 -4.89
C GLU A 41 -19.61 -3.95 -3.85
N SER A 42 -19.75 -3.49 -2.59
CA SER A 42 -18.88 -3.89 -1.49
C SER A 42 -19.05 -5.34 -1.07
N SER A 43 -20.16 -5.99 -1.40
CA SER A 43 -20.33 -7.43 -1.18
C SER A 43 -19.73 -8.29 -2.31
N ALA A 44 -19.50 -7.72 -3.49
CA ALA A 44 -18.88 -8.38 -4.63
C ALA A 44 -17.36 -8.14 -4.71
N VAL A 45 -16.85 -7.03 -4.18
CA VAL A 45 -15.42 -6.79 -3.97
C VAL A 45 -15.10 -7.32 -2.58
N ALA A 46 -14.45 -8.49 -2.51
CA ALA A 46 -13.95 -9.04 -1.25
C ALA A 46 -13.25 -7.93 -0.47
N ARG A 47 -13.76 -7.61 0.73
CA ARG A 47 -13.11 -6.58 1.57
C ARG A 47 -11.65 -6.96 1.71
N PRO A 48 -10.72 -6.05 1.45
CA PRO A 48 -9.30 -6.36 1.53
C PRO A 48 -9.02 -6.98 2.91
N SER A 49 -8.69 -8.25 2.88
CA SER A 49 -8.52 -9.10 4.06
C SER A 49 -7.04 -9.14 4.48
N ASN A 50 -6.73 -9.84 5.54
CA ASN A 50 -5.36 -10.17 5.91
C ASN A 50 -4.62 -10.81 4.72
N GLU A 51 -5.30 -11.63 3.92
CA GLU A 51 -4.78 -12.26 2.70
C GLU A 51 -4.28 -11.23 1.68
N THR A 52 -5.01 -10.12 1.48
CA THR A 52 -4.55 -9.04 0.60
C THR A 52 -3.24 -8.43 1.11
N ILE A 53 -3.09 -8.25 2.42
CA ILE A 53 -1.84 -7.73 3.01
C ILE A 53 -0.70 -8.75 2.89
N GLU A 54 -0.98 -10.05 3.03
CA GLU A 54 0.02 -11.09 2.77
C GLU A 54 0.52 -11.06 1.32
N GLN A 55 -0.37 -10.88 0.36
CA GLN A 55 -0.01 -10.69 -1.05
C GLN A 55 0.82 -9.41 -1.27
N VAL A 56 0.47 -8.31 -0.61
CA VAL A 56 1.27 -7.08 -0.63
C VAL A 56 2.66 -7.32 -0.04
N CYS A 57 2.77 -8.00 1.10
CA CYS A 57 4.05 -8.36 1.72
C CYS A 57 4.90 -9.24 0.79
N ALA A 58 4.31 -10.25 0.17
CA ALA A 58 4.99 -11.11 -0.80
C ALA A 58 5.48 -10.31 -2.01
N HIS A 59 4.65 -9.40 -2.53
CA HIS A 59 5.03 -8.51 -3.62
C HIS A 59 6.21 -7.60 -3.25
N LEU A 60 6.18 -6.97 -2.08
CA LEU A 60 7.27 -6.12 -1.59
C LEU A 60 8.55 -6.93 -1.37
N ALA A 61 8.45 -8.13 -0.82
CA ALA A 61 9.58 -9.01 -0.61
C ALA A 61 10.23 -9.48 -1.92
N ALA A 62 9.44 -9.71 -2.97
CA ALA A 62 9.95 -10.08 -4.28
C ALA A 62 10.59 -8.89 -5.03
N ASN A 63 10.13 -7.67 -4.77
CA ASN A 63 10.50 -6.47 -5.52
C ASN A 63 11.25 -5.41 -4.69
N TYR A 64 11.82 -5.77 -3.53
CA TYR A 64 12.44 -4.81 -2.60
C TYR A 64 13.56 -3.97 -3.20
N ARG A 65 14.24 -4.47 -4.24
CA ARG A 65 15.33 -3.76 -4.92
C ARG A 65 14.87 -2.62 -5.82
N GLN A 66 13.60 -2.66 -6.24
CA GLN A 66 13.06 -1.66 -7.17
C GLN A 66 12.70 -0.37 -6.42
N LYS A 67 12.57 0.73 -7.20
CA LYS A 67 12.07 1.99 -6.66
C LYS A 67 10.65 1.77 -6.13
N PHE A 68 10.43 2.13 -4.88
CA PHE A 68 9.12 1.99 -4.24
C PHE A 68 8.20 3.18 -4.58
N SER A 69 6.97 2.86 -4.95
CA SER A 69 5.89 3.82 -5.11
C SER A 69 4.62 3.25 -4.45
N LEU A 70 4.15 3.92 -3.40
CA LEU A 70 2.90 3.52 -2.71
C LEU A 70 1.71 3.53 -3.65
N THR A 71 1.64 4.49 -4.58
CA THR A 71 0.56 4.62 -5.56
C THR A 71 0.53 3.42 -6.52
N GLU A 72 1.69 2.99 -7.02
CA GLU A 72 1.79 1.84 -7.91
C GLU A 72 1.42 0.53 -7.21
N VAL A 73 1.90 0.34 -5.98
CA VAL A 73 1.53 -0.83 -5.17
C VAL A 73 0.03 -0.85 -4.88
N ALA A 74 -0.55 0.29 -4.49
CA ALA A 74 -1.98 0.38 -4.22
C ALA A 74 -2.82 0.09 -5.46
N ALA A 75 -2.46 0.66 -6.61
CA ALA A 75 -3.13 0.41 -7.89
C ALA A 75 -3.10 -1.07 -8.28
N LYS A 76 -1.99 -1.76 -8.06
CA LYS A 76 -1.85 -3.20 -8.35
C LYS A 76 -2.84 -4.07 -7.58
N PHE A 77 -3.20 -3.66 -6.36
CA PHE A 77 -4.15 -4.38 -5.51
C PHE A 77 -5.54 -3.73 -5.49
N TYR A 78 -5.83 -2.82 -6.43
CA TYR A 78 -7.12 -2.12 -6.56
C TYR A 78 -7.52 -1.34 -5.29
N LEU A 79 -6.53 -0.79 -4.57
CA LEU A 79 -6.72 -0.02 -3.35
C LEU A 79 -6.32 1.44 -3.54
N SER A 80 -6.91 2.34 -2.75
CA SER A 80 -6.35 3.68 -2.62
C SER A 80 -5.08 3.65 -1.77
N PRO A 81 -4.08 4.52 -2.05
CA PRO A 81 -2.83 4.60 -1.25
C PRO A 81 -3.09 4.83 0.24
N TYR A 82 -4.07 5.66 0.56
CA TYR A 82 -4.47 5.94 1.94
C TYR A 82 -5.03 4.70 2.65
N TYR A 83 -5.94 3.98 1.97
CA TYR A 83 -6.54 2.77 2.53
C TYR A 83 -5.50 1.66 2.71
N LEU A 84 -4.65 1.43 1.70
CA LEU A 84 -3.57 0.45 1.78
C LEU A 84 -2.63 0.75 2.95
N SER A 85 -2.18 2.00 3.11
CA SER A 85 -1.29 2.41 4.20
C SER A 85 -1.89 2.14 5.59
N ARG A 86 -3.18 2.48 5.78
CA ARG A 86 -3.89 2.22 7.05
C ARG A 86 -4.10 0.74 7.32
N LEU A 87 -4.54 -0.01 6.30
CA LEU A 87 -4.78 -1.44 6.42
C LEU A 87 -3.48 -2.18 6.73
N PHE A 88 -2.41 -1.87 5.99
CA PHE A 88 -1.10 -2.47 6.19
C PHE A 88 -0.59 -2.27 7.62
N ARG A 89 -0.64 -1.03 8.13
CA ARG A 89 -0.22 -0.72 9.50
C ARG A 89 -1.08 -1.42 10.55
N ARG A 90 -2.39 -1.54 10.31
CA ARG A 90 -3.31 -2.25 11.21
C ARG A 90 -3.01 -3.74 11.30
N VAL A 91 -2.66 -4.37 10.16
CA VAL A 91 -2.43 -5.82 10.09
C VAL A 91 -1.01 -6.17 10.51
N THR A 92 0.01 -5.41 10.07
CA THR A 92 1.43 -5.74 10.30
C THR A 92 2.05 -5.02 11.50
N GLY A 93 1.37 -4.02 12.06
CA GLY A 93 1.90 -3.17 13.14
C GLY A 93 2.90 -2.11 12.71
N GLN A 94 3.36 -2.11 11.46
CA GLN A 94 4.39 -1.20 10.95
C GLN A 94 3.98 -0.52 9.64
N SER A 95 4.68 0.53 9.22
CA SER A 95 4.43 1.15 7.92
C SER A 95 4.96 0.29 6.77
N ILE A 96 4.40 0.48 5.56
CA ILE A 96 4.89 -0.20 4.34
C ILE A 96 6.36 0.14 4.07
N VAL A 97 6.77 1.39 4.36
CA VAL A 97 8.16 1.85 4.15
C VAL A 97 9.10 1.17 5.12
N ASP A 98 8.71 1.06 6.40
CA ASP A 98 9.51 0.37 7.43
C ASP A 98 9.65 -1.11 7.09
N TYR A 99 8.56 -1.77 6.70
CA TYR A 99 8.58 -3.15 6.24
C TYR A 99 9.56 -3.34 5.07
N LEU A 100 9.48 -2.49 4.05
CA LEU A 100 10.38 -2.55 2.91
C LEU A 100 11.83 -2.31 3.30
N ASN A 101 12.09 -1.32 4.17
CA ASN A 101 13.41 -1.02 4.67
C ASN A 101 13.99 -2.21 5.46
N ASN A 102 13.20 -2.86 6.30
CA ASN A 102 13.62 -4.06 7.03
C ASN A 102 14.04 -5.18 6.07
N ARG A 103 13.27 -5.44 5.00
CA ARG A 103 13.64 -6.41 3.95
C ARG A 103 14.93 -6.07 3.24
N ARG A 104 15.15 -4.78 2.94
CA ARG A 104 16.41 -4.30 2.34
C ARG A 104 17.59 -4.46 3.29
N ILE A 105 17.41 -4.21 4.58
CA ILE A 105 18.45 -4.40 5.60
C ILE A 105 18.79 -5.88 5.77
N GLU A 106 17.82 -6.79 5.83
CA GLU A 106 18.06 -8.23 5.85
C GLU A 106 18.89 -8.70 4.65
N ALA A 107 18.59 -8.20 3.46
CA ALA A 107 19.38 -8.49 2.26
C ALA A 107 20.81 -7.88 2.35
N ALA A 108 20.93 -6.66 2.89
CA ALA A 108 22.23 -6.00 3.08
C ALA A 108 23.11 -6.73 4.10
N GLN A 109 22.54 -7.26 5.17
CA GLN A 109 23.27 -8.08 6.16
C GLN A 109 23.96 -9.26 5.46
N LYS A 110 23.19 -10.03 4.66
CA LYS A 110 23.75 -11.17 3.90
C LYS A 110 24.90 -10.75 3.00
N LEU A 111 24.77 -9.62 2.29
CA LEU A 111 25.85 -9.11 1.43
C LEU A 111 27.06 -8.63 2.24
N LEU A 112 26.84 -8.04 3.42
CA LEU A 112 27.93 -7.62 4.31
C LEU A 112 28.72 -8.82 4.88
N GLU A 113 28.05 -9.96 5.06
CA GLU A 113 28.64 -11.21 5.59
C GLU A 113 29.36 -12.01 4.50
N THR A 114 28.81 -12.03 3.28
CA THR A 114 29.25 -12.97 2.24
C THR A 114 30.12 -12.31 1.15
N THR A 115 30.25 -10.99 1.16
CA THR A 115 30.95 -10.27 0.08
C THR A 115 31.83 -9.14 0.58
N GLU A 116 32.87 -8.80 -0.21
CA GLU A 116 33.72 -7.62 0.02
C GLU A 116 33.23 -6.36 -0.70
N LEU A 117 31.95 -6.33 -1.11
CA LEU A 117 31.37 -5.19 -1.81
C LEU A 117 31.46 -3.91 -0.97
N SER A 118 31.66 -2.78 -1.61
CA SER A 118 31.63 -1.48 -0.93
C SER A 118 30.24 -1.20 -0.33
N ILE A 119 30.19 -0.40 0.72
CA ILE A 119 28.93 0.01 1.35
C ILE A 119 27.99 0.69 0.36
N SER A 120 28.53 1.44 -0.59
CA SER A 120 27.77 2.09 -1.66
C SER A 120 27.17 1.08 -2.64
N ALA A 121 27.93 0.07 -3.03
CA ALA A 121 27.46 -0.99 -3.92
C ALA A 121 26.35 -1.84 -3.24
N ILE A 122 26.51 -2.14 -1.94
CA ILE A 122 25.45 -2.84 -1.18
C ILE A 122 24.17 -2.00 -1.10
N ALA A 123 24.27 -0.69 -0.85
CA ALA A 123 23.12 0.20 -0.83
C ALA A 123 22.36 0.17 -2.17
N GLU A 124 23.08 0.24 -3.27
CA GLU A 124 22.51 0.18 -4.62
C GLU A 124 21.85 -1.18 -4.91
N GLN A 125 22.55 -2.29 -4.63
CA GLN A 125 22.03 -3.64 -4.86
C GLN A 125 20.81 -3.99 -4.00
N THR A 126 20.66 -3.34 -2.85
CA THR A 126 19.52 -3.53 -1.96
C THR A 126 18.40 -2.50 -2.17
N GLY A 127 18.53 -1.63 -3.17
CA GLY A 127 17.47 -0.71 -3.61
C GLY A 127 17.34 0.56 -2.80
N PHE A 128 18.39 0.97 -2.03
CA PHE A 128 18.42 2.27 -1.40
C PHE A 128 18.78 3.36 -2.40
N ALA A 129 18.12 4.52 -2.31
CA ALA A 129 18.35 5.64 -3.20
C ALA A 129 19.76 6.27 -3.05
N SER A 130 20.39 6.09 -1.88
CA SER A 130 21.75 6.57 -1.62
C SER A 130 22.43 5.79 -0.48
N ALA A 131 23.76 5.76 -0.49
CA ALA A 131 24.53 5.19 0.62
C ALA A 131 24.32 5.91 1.96
N ALA A 132 24.02 7.21 1.93
CA ALA A 132 23.71 7.99 3.14
C ALA A 132 22.39 7.53 3.76
N HIS A 133 21.34 7.36 2.95
CA HIS A 133 20.04 6.85 3.39
C HIS A 133 20.19 5.42 3.94
N PHE A 134 20.91 4.55 3.23
CA PHE A 134 21.22 3.20 3.69
C PHE A 134 21.87 3.18 5.08
N ARG A 135 22.98 3.96 5.27
CA ARG A 135 23.69 4.00 6.56
C ARG A 135 22.80 4.46 7.71
N ARG A 136 21.91 5.44 7.46
CA ARG A 136 20.95 5.93 8.46
C ARG A 136 19.97 4.83 8.85
N VAL A 137 19.28 4.24 7.86
CA VAL A 137 18.29 3.18 8.10
C VAL A 137 18.93 1.94 8.73
N PHE A 138 20.12 1.55 8.26
CA PHE A 138 20.84 0.41 8.85
C PHE A 138 21.14 0.62 10.34
N ARG A 139 21.56 1.84 10.71
CA ARG A 139 21.81 2.17 12.12
C ARG A 139 20.52 2.23 12.94
N GLU A 140 19.43 2.73 12.39
CA GLU A 140 18.10 2.77 13.03
C GLU A 140 17.58 1.34 13.35
N VAL A 141 17.83 0.38 12.45
CA VAL A 141 17.34 -0.99 12.60
C VAL A 141 18.29 -1.87 13.41
N MET A 142 19.62 -1.69 13.26
CA MET A 142 20.64 -2.58 13.79
C MET A 142 21.43 -2.00 14.96
N ASP A 143 21.18 -0.75 15.34
CA ASP A 143 21.90 0.00 16.39
C ASP A 143 23.42 0.17 16.15
N ILE A 144 23.95 -0.33 15.04
CA ILE A 144 25.35 -0.21 14.64
C ILE A 144 25.50 0.18 13.19
N SER A 145 26.67 0.71 12.79
CA SER A 145 26.92 1.06 11.40
C SER A 145 27.20 -0.20 10.54
N PRO A 146 26.93 -0.15 9.19
CA PRO A 146 27.25 -1.26 8.30
C PRO A 146 28.72 -1.71 8.35
N LEU A 147 29.64 -0.77 8.49
CA LEU A 147 31.08 -1.09 8.62
C LEU A 147 31.41 -1.79 9.93
N GLN A 148 30.79 -1.36 11.06
CA GLN A 148 30.95 -2.03 12.35
C GLN A 148 30.34 -3.44 12.32
N TYR A 149 29.18 -3.60 11.64
CA TYR A 149 28.54 -4.90 11.46
C TYR A 149 29.50 -5.85 10.71
N ARG A 150 30.05 -5.45 9.56
CA ARG A 150 31.02 -6.25 8.79
C ARG A 150 32.22 -6.67 9.64
N LYS A 151 32.83 -5.74 10.38
CA LYS A 151 34.00 -6.03 11.22
C LYS A 151 33.69 -7.04 12.36
N LYS A 152 32.46 -7.10 12.83
CA LYS A 152 32.05 -8.09 13.84
C LYS A 152 31.92 -9.50 13.28
N GLN A 153 31.55 -9.62 12.01
CA GLN A 153 31.38 -10.92 11.33
C GLN A 153 32.70 -11.51 10.83
N THR A 154 33.72 -10.68 10.61
CA THR A 154 35.05 -11.12 10.11
C THR A 154 35.99 -11.57 11.25
N LYS A 155 35.50 -11.64 12.50
CA LYS A 155 36.23 -12.22 13.65
C LYS A 155 35.74 -13.64 13.96
#